data_8d8a6c2feea154f7d4f9e433161f067b
#
_entry.id   8d8a6c2feea154f7d4f9e433161f067b
#
_cell.length_a   1.000
_cell.length_b   1.000
_cell.length_c   1.000
_cell.angle_alpha   90.00
_cell.angle_beta   90.00
_cell.angle_gamma   90.00
#
_symmetry.space_group_name_H-M   'P 1'
#
loop_
_entity.id
_entity.type
_entity.pdbx_description
1 polymer ?
#
loop_
_entity_poly.entity_id
_entity_poly.type
_entity_poly.pdbx_seq_one_letter_code
_entity_poly.pdbx_strand_id
1 'polypeptide(L)'
;MYFDSKMKKASQIKKILLAFATPARAKVNAWFFKTGKGQYGEGDIFIGVRVPEVRSVVKGVSLEIPLTEVEKLLQDRVHEVRLCALLILVKLFQEAKNKGEKKQVFTFYTKHTKYINNWDLVDTSAHIIVGEYISDYMEHEERLVFINKYIVSKSLWENRIIVLATLYQIKKGNEKMLFYVAERLLHHSHDLMHKAIGWMLREVGKKSGEKTLMEFLDAHIR
;
A
#
# COMPACT_ATOMS: atom_id res chain seq x y z
N MET A 1 -20.61 -12.86 14.60
CA MET A 1 -19.80 -13.15 15.79
C MET A 1 -19.37 -11.81 16.38
N TYR A 2 -19.98 -11.36 17.47
CA TYR A 2 -19.61 -10.13 18.17
C TYR A 2 -18.37 -10.44 19.01
N PHE A 3 -17.24 -9.80 18.74
CA PHE A 3 -16.05 -9.88 19.57
C PHE A 3 -16.23 -8.89 20.73
N ASP A 4 -16.53 -9.39 21.90
CA ASP A 4 -16.78 -8.61 23.11
C ASP A 4 -15.50 -7.96 23.69
N SER A 5 -14.33 -8.38 23.24
CA SER A 5 -13.04 -7.75 23.54
C SER A 5 -12.25 -7.50 22.24
N LYS A 6 -11.85 -6.26 22.00
CA LYS A 6 -11.04 -5.90 20.84
C LYS A 6 -9.66 -6.58 20.89
N MET A 7 -9.25 -7.23 19.81
CA MET A 7 -7.98 -7.96 19.72
C MET A 7 -6.77 -7.02 19.79
N LYS A 8 -5.76 -7.41 20.57
CA LYS A 8 -4.49 -6.67 20.71
C LYS A 8 -3.25 -7.53 20.45
N LYS A 9 -3.39 -8.83 20.13
CA LYS A 9 -2.27 -9.76 19.92
C LYS A 9 -2.26 -10.35 18.52
N ALA A 10 -1.10 -10.40 17.88
CA ALA A 10 -0.90 -11.00 16.54
C ALA A 10 -1.40 -12.44 16.47
N SER A 11 -1.17 -13.24 17.51
CA SER A 11 -1.59 -14.65 17.55
C SER A 11 -3.11 -14.80 17.49
N GLN A 12 -3.87 -13.93 18.16
CA GLN A 12 -5.34 -13.94 18.14
C GLN A 12 -5.85 -13.61 16.73
N ILE A 13 -5.29 -12.55 16.12
CA ILE A 13 -5.65 -12.08 14.77
C ILE A 13 -5.36 -13.16 13.75
N LYS A 14 -4.16 -13.73 13.78
CA LYS A 14 -3.75 -14.80 12.86
C LYS A 14 -4.63 -16.04 13.01
N LYS A 15 -4.97 -16.44 14.24
CA LYS A 15 -5.87 -17.59 14.49
C LYS A 15 -7.24 -17.41 13.82
N ILE A 16 -7.80 -16.19 13.88
CA ILE A 16 -9.09 -15.90 13.25
C ILE A 16 -8.97 -15.89 11.73
N LEU A 17 -7.90 -15.31 11.16
CA LEU A 17 -7.67 -15.36 9.72
C LEU A 17 -7.56 -16.80 9.21
N LEU A 18 -6.85 -17.67 9.93
CA LEU A 18 -6.70 -19.09 9.58
C LEU A 18 -8.06 -19.83 9.57
N ALA A 19 -9.03 -19.42 10.39
CA ALA A 19 -10.38 -20.00 10.37
C ALA A 19 -11.17 -19.70 9.08
N PHE A 20 -10.78 -18.68 8.32
CA PHE A 20 -11.35 -18.36 6.99
C PHE A 20 -10.56 -18.98 5.82
N ALA A 21 -9.50 -19.73 6.11
CA ALA A 21 -8.64 -20.31 5.09
C ALA A 21 -9.39 -21.27 4.17
N THR A 22 -9.13 -21.18 2.86
CA THR A 22 -9.76 -22.03 1.85
C THR A 22 -8.70 -22.56 0.88
N PRO A 23 -8.30 -23.86 0.96
CA PRO A 23 -7.22 -24.41 0.14
C PRO A 23 -7.41 -24.23 -1.37
N ALA A 24 -8.64 -24.38 -1.87
CA ALA A 24 -8.94 -24.19 -3.29
C ALA A 24 -8.63 -22.74 -3.73
N ARG A 25 -9.01 -21.72 -2.93
CA ARG A 25 -8.74 -20.31 -3.22
C ARG A 25 -7.26 -19.97 -3.04
N ALA A 26 -6.57 -20.60 -2.09
CA ALA A 26 -5.14 -20.42 -1.90
C ALA A 26 -4.35 -20.74 -3.19
N LYS A 27 -4.71 -21.83 -3.89
CA LYS A 27 -4.12 -22.19 -5.19
C LYS A 27 -4.40 -21.13 -6.27
N VAL A 28 -5.62 -20.62 -6.35
CA VAL A 28 -6.00 -19.58 -7.31
C VAL A 28 -5.24 -18.28 -7.01
N ASN A 29 -5.15 -17.88 -5.74
CA ASN A 29 -4.42 -16.68 -5.33
C ASN A 29 -2.93 -16.82 -5.67
N ALA A 30 -2.29 -17.94 -5.35
CA ALA A 30 -0.87 -18.19 -5.66
C ALA A 30 -0.59 -18.04 -7.17
N TRP A 31 -1.46 -18.58 -8.02
CA TRP A 31 -1.35 -18.40 -9.48
C TRP A 31 -1.56 -16.94 -9.90
N PHE A 32 -2.60 -16.27 -9.40
CA PHE A 32 -2.94 -14.90 -9.74
C PHE A 32 -1.86 -13.91 -9.32
N PHE A 33 -1.29 -14.06 -8.12
CA PHE A 33 -0.23 -13.22 -7.57
C PHE A 33 1.18 -13.62 -8.01
N LYS A 34 1.29 -14.54 -8.98
CA LYS A 34 2.56 -14.89 -9.61
C LYS A 34 3.64 -15.34 -8.62
N THR A 35 3.35 -16.38 -7.84
CA THR A 35 4.27 -16.90 -6.81
C THR A 35 5.29 -17.92 -7.32
N GLY A 36 5.28 -18.22 -8.61
CA GLY A 36 6.24 -19.15 -9.24
C GLY A 36 7.68 -18.61 -9.23
N LYS A 37 8.63 -19.50 -9.43
CA LYS A 37 10.06 -19.16 -9.45
C LYS A 37 10.37 -18.05 -10.49
N GLY A 38 11.11 -17.02 -10.09
CA GLY A 38 11.45 -15.85 -10.92
C GLY A 38 10.30 -14.85 -11.13
N GLN A 39 9.14 -15.06 -10.52
CA GLN A 39 8.02 -14.13 -10.62
C GLN A 39 8.01 -13.15 -9.45
N TYR A 40 7.28 -12.05 -9.59
CA TYR A 40 7.30 -10.94 -8.62
C TYR A 40 6.74 -11.30 -7.22
N GLY A 41 5.90 -12.33 -7.11
CA GLY A 41 5.35 -12.85 -5.85
C GLY A 41 6.06 -14.11 -5.35
N GLU A 42 7.25 -14.45 -5.88
CA GLU A 42 7.99 -15.64 -5.45
C GLU A 42 8.17 -15.68 -3.93
N GLY A 43 7.86 -16.82 -3.34
CA GLY A 43 7.96 -17.05 -1.90
C GLY A 43 6.74 -16.63 -1.08
N ASP A 44 5.75 -15.97 -1.65
CA ASP A 44 4.48 -15.66 -0.98
C ASP A 44 3.63 -16.91 -0.78
N ILE A 45 3.13 -17.08 0.44
CA ILE A 45 2.22 -18.16 0.81
C ILE A 45 0.82 -17.59 0.96
N PHE A 46 -0.16 -18.20 0.26
CA PHE A 46 -1.56 -17.84 0.35
C PHE A 46 -2.35 -18.92 1.10
N ILE A 47 -3.31 -18.49 1.91
CA ILE A 47 -4.24 -19.37 2.65
C ILE A 47 -5.68 -19.26 2.10
N GLY A 48 -5.94 -18.35 1.17
CA GLY A 48 -7.20 -18.22 0.46
C GLY A 48 -8.30 -17.49 1.24
N VAL A 49 -7.93 -16.55 2.12
CA VAL A 49 -8.85 -15.64 2.80
C VAL A 49 -9.22 -14.49 1.86
N ARG A 50 -10.51 -14.15 1.75
CA ARG A 50 -10.94 -13.02 0.91
C ARG A 50 -10.70 -11.69 1.60
N VAL A 51 -10.47 -10.64 0.81
CA VAL A 51 -10.28 -9.27 1.32
C VAL A 51 -11.44 -8.80 2.24
N PRO A 52 -12.72 -9.06 1.94
CA PRO A 52 -13.81 -8.72 2.88
C PRO A 52 -13.69 -9.43 4.24
N GLU A 53 -13.20 -10.68 4.26
CA GLU A 53 -12.96 -11.44 5.49
C GLU A 53 -11.80 -10.81 6.29
N VAL A 54 -10.69 -10.47 5.61
CA VAL A 54 -9.57 -9.73 6.23
C VAL A 54 -10.07 -8.42 6.84
N ARG A 55 -10.85 -7.63 6.10
CA ARG A 55 -11.43 -6.37 6.60
C ARG A 55 -12.37 -6.58 7.80
N SER A 56 -13.12 -7.68 7.83
CA SER A 56 -13.96 -8.03 8.97
C SER A 56 -13.12 -8.30 10.22
N VAL A 57 -12.00 -9.01 10.08
CA VAL A 57 -11.06 -9.25 11.19
C VAL A 57 -10.47 -7.93 11.69
N VAL A 58 -10.05 -7.03 10.79
CA VAL A 58 -9.48 -5.70 11.13
C VAL A 58 -10.47 -4.85 11.94
N LYS A 59 -11.78 -4.93 11.67
CA LYS A 59 -12.81 -4.22 12.47
C LYS A 59 -12.75 -4.62 13.94
N GLY A 60 -12.46 -5.88 14.25
CA GLY A 60 -12.34 -6.41 15.61
C GLY A 60 -11.01 -6.10 16.30
N VAL A 61 -10.06 -5.45 15.63
CA VAL A 61 -8.77 -5.09 16.22
C VAL A 61 -8.89 -3.77 17.00
N SER A 62 -8.28 -3.73 18.18
CA SER A 62 -8.20 -2.52 19.02
C SER A 62 -7.32 -1.44 18.38
N LEU A 63 -7.69 -0.16 18.58
CA LEU A 63 -6.81 0.96 18.26
C LEU A 63 -5.56 1.03 19.15
N GLU A 64 -5.61 0.38 20.32
CA GLU A 64 -4.48 0.30 21.26
C GLU A 64 -3.57 -0.92 21.01
N ILE A 65 -3.68 -1.57 19.81
CA ILE A 65 -2.76 -2.65 19.47
C ILE A 65 -1.33 -2.12 19.41
N PRO A 66 -0.36 -2.74 20.11
CA PRO A 66 1.04 -2.34 20.01
C PRO A 66 1.58 -2.51 18.58
N LEU A 67 2.37 -1.56 18.07
CA LEU A 67 3.01 -1.69 16.76
C LEU A 67 3.94 -2.91 16.67
N THR A 68 4.50 -3.38 17.79
CA THR A 68 5.25 -4.64 17.87
C THR A 68 4.41 -5.87 17.55
N GLU A 69 3.11 -5.86 17.84
CA GLU A 69 2.19 -6.93 17.45
C GLU A 69 1.81 -6.83 15.96
N VAL A 70 1.67 -5.60 15.45
CA VAL A 70 1.46 -5.38 14.00
C VAL A 70 2.70 -5.80 13.20
N GLU A 71 3.91 -5.57 13.73
CA GLU A 71 5.17 -6.01 13.12
C GLU A 71 5.22 -7.53 12.94
N LYS A 72 4.82 -8.31 13.97
CA LYS A 72 4.75 -9.77 13.88
C LYS A 72 3.82 -10.25 12.76
N LEU A 73 2.71 -9.54 12.54
CA LEU A 73 1.81 -9.83 11.42
C LEU A 73 2.40 -9.43 10.08
N LEU A 74 3.08 -8.28 10.00
CA LEU A 74 3.66 -7.77 8.77
C LEU A 74 4.87 -8.61 8.31
N GLN A 75 5.57 -9.24 9.24
CA GLN A 75 6.70 -10.14 8.96
C GLN A 75 6.26 -11.59 8.67
N ASP A 76 4.97 -11.88 8.68
CA ASP A 76 4.48 -13.24 8.45
C ASP A 76 4.69 -13.66 6.98
N ARG A 77 4.97 -14.95 6.77
CA ARG A 77 5.14 -15.52 5.43
C ARG A 77 3.81 -15.61 4.66
N VAL A 78 2.68 -15.58 5.37
CA VAL A 78 1.35 -15.65 4.76
C VAL A 78 0.93 -14.27 4.28
N HIS A 79 0.63 -14.17 3.00
CA HIS A 79 0.29 -12.91 2.33
C HIS A 79 -0.92 -12.22 2.98
N GLU A 80 -2.01 -12.93 3.22
CA GLU A 80 -3.23 -12.35 3.81
C GLU A 80 -3.03 -11.88 5.25
N VAL A 81 -2.03 -12.42 5.97
CA VAL A 81 -1.64 -11.92 7.31
C VAL A 81 -0.92 -10.58 7.19
N ARG A 82 -0.02 -10.44 6.18
CA ARG A 82 0.61 -9.13 5.89
C ARG A 82 -0.41 -8.09 5.42
N LEU A 83 -1.35 -8.49 4.56
CA LEU A 83 -2.46 -7.62 4.16
C LEU A 83 -3.27 -7.14 5.37
N CYS A 84 -3.58 -8.04 6.31
CA CYS A 84 -4.25 -7.69 7.55
C CYS A 84 -3.46 -6.67 8.37
N ALA A 85 -2.14 -6.84 8.51
CA ALA A 85 -1.27 -5.90 9.19
C ALA A 85 -1.32 -4.50 8.56
N LEU A 86 -1.27 -4.41 7.23
CA LEU A 86 -1.35 -3.13 6.52
C LEU A 86 -2.71 -2.45 6.67
N LEU A 87 -3.80 -3.22 6.62
CA LEU A 87 -5.14 -2.68 6.87
C LEU A 87 -5.33 -2.23 8.33
N ILE A 88 -4.65 -2.86 9.30
CA ILE A 88 -4.57 -2.37 10.69
C ILE A 88 -3.82 -1.04 10.73
N LEU A 89 -2.66 -0.92 10.05
CA LEU A 89 -1.92 0.33 9.98
C LEU A 89 -2.74 1.46 9.34
N VAL A 90 -3.47 1.15 8.26
CA VAL A 90 -4.40 2.11 7.63
C VAL A 90 -5.45 2.58 8.64
N LYS A 91 -6.07 1.64 9.38
CA LYS A 91 -7.05 1.97 10.42
C LYS A 91 -6.42 2.86 11.51
N LEU A 92 -5.24 2.50 12.04
CA LEU A 92 -4.55 3.30 13.05
C LEU A 92 -4.21 4.70 12.54
N PHE A 93 -3.77 4.81 11.28
CA PHE A 93 -3.45 6.09 10.66
C PHE A 93 -4.67 6.99 10.48
N GLN A 94 -5.79 6.42 10.03
CA GLN A 94 -7.05 7.16 9.84
C GLN A 94 -7.68 7.61 11.15
N GLU A 95 -7.57 6.81 12.21
CA GLU A 95 -8.12 7.10 13.54
C GLU A 95 -7.16 7.91 14.43
N ALA A 96 -5.95 8.21 13.94
CA ALA A 96 -4.96 9.00 14.66
C ALA A 96 -5.45 10.44 14.91
N LYS A 97 -5.32 10.88 16.15
CA LYS A 97 -5.88 12.17 16.63
C LYS A 97 -4.95 13.37 16.37
N ASN A 98 -3.68 13.12 16.12
CA ASN A 98 -2.68 14.18 15.97
C ASN A 98 -1.52 13.75 15.04
N LYS A 99 -0.71 14.75 14.64
CA LYS A 99 0.47 14.54 13.77
C LYS A 99 1.46 13.53 14.35
N GLY A 100 1.63 13.47 15.67
CA GLY A 100 2.57 12.56 16.32
C GLY A 100 2.19 11.09 16.13
N GLU A 101 0.91 10.76 16.32
CA GLU A 101 0.38 9.41 16.08
C GLU A 101 0.49 9.02 14.60
N LYS A 102 0.13 9.92 13.68
CA LYS A 102 0.32 9.70 12.23
C LYS A 102 1.79 9.48 11.87
N LYS A 103 2.70 10.25 12.48
CA LYS A 103 4.15 10.09 12.29
C LYS A 103 4.65 8.72 12.73
N GLN A 104 4.13 8.20 13.84
CA GLN A 104 4.49 6.86 14.31
C GLN A 104 4.12 5.79 13.30
N VAL A 105 2.89 5.80 12.78
CA VAL A 105 2.43 4.84 11.78
C VAL A 105 3.19 4.99 10.46
N PHE A 106 3.39 6.22 9.98
CA PHE A 106 4.17 6.51 8.78
C PHE A 106 5.62 6.02 8.90
N THR A 107 6.27 6.31 10.03
CA THR A 107 7.65 5.86 10.29
C THR A 107 7.74 4.35 10.37
N PHE A 108 6.76 3.70 11.01
CA PHE A 108 6.68 2.25 11.04
C PHE A 108 6.54 1.68 9.62
N TYR A 109 5.60 2.18 8.82
CA TYR A 109 5.37 1.74 7.44
C TYR A 109 6.64 1.83 6.59
N THR A 110 7.30 3.00 6.61
CA THR A 110 8.49 3.28 5.79
C THR A 110 9.73 2.50 6.22
N LYS A 111 9.83 2.07 7.47
CA LYS A 111 10.89 1.16 7.95
C LYS A 111 10.67 -0.30 7.54
N HIS A 112 9.46 -0.67 7.15
CA HIS A 112 9.09 -2.06 6.90
C HIS A 112 8.70 -2.33 5.45
N THR A 113 9.09 -1.47 4.50
CA THR A 113 8.76 -1.58 3.06
C THR A 113 9.16 -2.93 2.46
N LYS A 114 10.22 -3.57 2.97
CA LYS A 114 10.67 -4.91 2.52
C LYS A 114 9.61 -6.01 2.65
N TYR A 115 8.62 -5.84 3.54
CA TYR A 115 7.51 -6.78 3.73
C TYR A 115 6.26 -6.39 2.95
N ILE A 116 6.28 -5.24 2.26
CA ILE A 116 5.20 -4.72 1.40
C ILE A 116 5.58 -5.02 -0.05
N ASN A 117 5.67 -6.31 -0.34
CA ASN A 117 6.31 -6.85 -1.53
C ASN A 117 5.31 -7.43 -2.54
N ASN A 118 4.13 -6.85 -2.64
CA ASN A 118 3.16 -7.15 -3.69
C ASN A 118 2.28 -5.93 -3.99
N TRP A 119 1.69 -5.90 -5.20
CA TRP A 119 0.92 -4.75 -5.67
C TRP A 119 -0.32 -4.46 -4.81
N ASP A 120 -1.06 -5.47 -4.35
CA ASP A 120 -2.26 -5.28 -3.53
C ASP A 120 -1.93 -4.74 -2.12
N LEU A 121 -0.78 -5.14 -1.55
CA LEU A 121 -0.26 -4.62 -0.29
C LEU A 121 0.05 -3.12 -0.40
N VAL A 122 0.67 -2.71 -1.51
CA VAL A 122 0.98 -1.30 -1.79
C VAL A 122 -0.29 -0.51 -2.05
N ASP A 123 -1.15 -0.99 -2.95
CA ASP A 123 -2.32 -0.26 -3.46
C ASP A 123 -3.36 0.02 -2.37
N THR A 124 -3.47 -0.88 -1.38
CA THR A 124 -4.40 -0.71 -0.24
C THR A 124 -3.90 0.23 0.84
N SER A 125 -2.63 0.57 0.88
CA SER A 125 -2.01 1.26 2.04
C SER A 125 -1.25 2.53 1.70
N ALA A 126 -0.51 2.56 0.59
CA ALA A 126 0.45 3.63 0.30
C ALA A 126 -0.21 5.00 0.13
N HIS A 127 -1.32 5.09 -0.60
CA HIS A 127 -2.00 6.38 -0.85
C HIS A 127 -2.60 6.99 0.41
N ILE A 128 -2.95 6.15 1.39
CA ILE A 128 -3.52 6.59 2.67
C ILE A 128 -2.39 7.01 3.62
N ILE A 129 -1.44 6.10 3.87
CA ILE A 129 -0.41 6.35 4.90
C ILE A 129 0.68 7.28 4.37
N VAL A 130 1.29 6.94 3.22
CA VAL A 130 2.39 7.72 2.67
C VAL A 130 1.86 8.96 1.97
N GLY A 131 0.84 8.81 1.12
CA GLY A 131 0.29 9.91 0.33
C GLY A 131 -0.20 11.07 1.19
N GLU A 132 -1.01 10.80 2.21
CA GLU A 132 -1.50 11.84 3.12
C GLU A 132 -0.35 12.43 3.94
N TYR A 133 0.53 11.57 4.53
CA TYR A 133 1.56 12.06 5.43
C TYR A 133 2.55 12.99 4.72
N ILE A 134 3.07 12.61 3.55
CA ILE A 134 4.02 13.46 2.81
C ILE A 134 3.37 14.73 2.26
N SER A 135 2.08 14.71 2.00
CA SER A 135 1.35 15.85 1.46
C SER A 135 1.01 16.89 2.51
N ASP A 136 0.50 16.44 3.66
CA ASP A 136 -0.11 17.33 4.66
C ASP A 136 0.81 17.60 5.87
N TYR A 137 1.88 16.80 6.07
CA TYR A 137 2.71 16.87 7.28
C TYR A 137 4.21 17.03 7.04
N MET A 138 4.67 16.96 5.77
CA MET A 138 6.06 17.25 5.41
C MET A 138 6.22 18.62 4.74
N GLU A 139 7.27 19.33 5.10
CA GLU A 139 7.69 20.53 4.38
C GLU A 139 8.15 20.19 2.96
N HIS A 140 8.15 21.17 2.07
CA HIS A 140 8.42 20.98 0.64
C HIS A 140 9.75 20.26 0.38
N GLU A 141 10.83 20.72 0.99
CA GLU A 141 12.16 20.17 0.80
C GLU A 141 12.27 18.73 1.34
N GLU A 142 11.75 18.48 2.55
CA GLU A 142 11.72 17.15 3.15
C GLU A 142 10.94 16.16 2.25
N ARG A 143 9.82 16.61 1.70
CA ARG A 143 8.98 15.82 0.78
C ARG A 143 9.72 15.47 -0.49
N LEU A 144 10.43 16.43 -1.11
CA LEU A 144 11.21 16.16 -2.32
C LEU A 144 12.34 15.16 -2.08
N VAL A 145 13.05 15.29 -0.96
CA VAL A 145 14.07 14.32 -0.56
C VAL A 145 13.47 12.93 -0.39
N PHE A 146 12.32 12.83 0.29
CA PHE A 146 11.63 11.56 0.48
C PHE A 146 11.19 10.95 -0.87
N ILE A 147 10.54 11.73 -1.74
CA ILE A 147 10.06 11.28 -3.06
C ILE A 147 11.25 10.76 -3.89
N ASN A 148 12.34 11.53 -3.97
CA ASN A 148 13.51 11.15 -4.77
C ASN A 148 14.17 9.87 -4.25
N LYS A 149 14.25 9.67 -2.92
CA LYS A 149 14.73 8.41 -2.34
C LYS A 149 13.94 7.20 -2.86
N TYR A 150 12.62 7.31 -2.96
CA TYR A 150 11.77 6.22 -3.44
C TYR A 150 11.85 6.04 -4.96
N ILE A 151 12.02 7.12 -5.74
CA ILE A 151 12.20 7.06 -7.19
C ILE A 151 13.48 6.31 -7.56
N VAL A 152 14.60 6.57 -6.89
CA VAL A 152 15.90 5.95 -7.20
C VAL A 152 16.10 4.58 -6.55
N SER A 153 15.12 4.11 -5.78
CA SER A 153 15.19 2.79 -5.15
C SER A 153 15.27 1.67 -6.18
N LYS A 154 16.05 0.64 -5.88
CA LYS A 154 16.09 -0.60 -6.66
C LYS A 154 14.90 -1.51 -6.41
N SER A 155 14.05 -1.19 -5.43
CA SER A 155 12.85 -1.96 -5.10
C SER A 155 11.69 -1.52 -5.96
N LEU A 156 11.17 -2.44 -6.79
CA LEU A 156 9.92 -2.27 -7.53
C LEU A 156 8.78 -1.75 -6.63
N TRP A 157 8.71 -2.26 -5.42
CA TRP A 157 7.62 -1.95 -4.50
C TRP A 157 7.76 -0.56 -3.87
N GLU A 158 8.98 -0.10 -3.60
CA GLU A 158 9.21 1.28 -3.17
C GLU A 158 8.88 2.28 -4.28
N ASN A 159 9.29 1.99 -5.54
CA ASN A 159 8.88 2.80 -6.68
C ASN A 159 7.35 2.82 -6.81
N ARG A 160 6.67 1.67 -6.62
CA ARG A 160 5.21 1.62 -6.68
C ARG A 160 4.56 2.37 -5.51
N ILE A 161 5.12 2.29 -4.30
CA ILE A 161 4.63 3.06 -3.14
C ILE A 161 4.57 4.55 -3.45
N ILE A 162 5.63 5.12 -4.04
CA ILE A 162 5.64 6.56 -4.31
C ILE A 162 4.68 6.95 -5.44
N VAL A 163 4.50 6.11 -6.46
CA VAL A 163 3.49 6.33 -7.51
C VAL A 163 2.10 6.31 -6.90
N LEU A 164 1.75 5.30 -6.09
CA LEU A 164 0.42 5.19 -5.47
C LEU A 164 0.18 6.27 -4.42
N ALA A 165 1.22 6.77 -3.73
CA ALA A 165 1.11 7.88 -2.79
C ALA A 165 0.55 9.16 -3.46
N THR A 166 0.80 9.37 -4.77
CA THR A 166 0.30 10.54 -5.51
C THR A 166 -1.23 10.60 -5.57
N LEU A 167 -1.91 9.44 -5.45
CA LEU A 167 -3.37 9.38 -5.50
C LEU A 167 -4.04 10.30 -4.46
N TYR A 168 -3.39 10.52 -3.32
CA TYR A 168 -3.92 11.41 -2.30
C TYR A 168 -4.04 12.85 -2.81
N GLN A 169 -3.02 13.36 -3.49
CA GLN A 169 -3.06 14.71 -4.08
C GLN A 169 -3.95 14.80 -5.31
N ILE A 170 -3.96 13.76 -6.16
CA ILE A 170 -4.86 13.70 -7.32
C ILE A 170 -6.31 13.84 -6.88
N LYS A 171 -6.73 13.15 -5.81
CA LYS A 171 -8.09 13.28 -5.25
C LYS A 171 -8.42 14.71 -4.79
N LYS A 172 -7.42 15.51 -4.45
CA LYS A 172 -7.55 16.94 -4.11
C LYS A 172 -7.44 17.86 -5.34
N GLY A 173 -7.32 17.32 -6.55
CA GLY A 173 -7.16 18.09 -7.80
C GLY A 173 -5.76 18.67 -8.00
N ASN A 174 -4.74 18.00 -7.45
CA ASN A 174 -3.34 18.39 -7.63
C ASN A 174 -2.54 17.22 -8.20
N GLU A 175 -2.21 17.29 -9.48
CA GLU A 175 -1.48 16.29 -10.25
C GLU A 175 0.04 16.50 -10.28
N LYS A 176 0.55 17.64 -9.77
CA LYS A 176 1.98 18.01 -9.89
C LYS A 176 2.94 16.95 -9.36
N MET A 177 2.59 16.35 -8.22
CA MET A 177 3.43 15.29 -7.65
C MET A 177 3.43 14.04 -8.54
N LEU A 178 2.29 13.67 -9.14
CA LEU A 178 2.25 12.55 -10.07
C LEU A 178 3.13 12.82 -11.29
N PHE A 179 3.00 13.99 -11.92
CA PHE A 179 3.78 14.32 -13.11
C PHE A 179 5.27 14.25 -12.82
N TYR A 180 5.72 14.84 -11.71
CA TYR A 180 7.11 14.76 -11.25
C TYR A 180 7.61 13.32 -11.09
N VAL A 181 6.81 12.43 -10.49
CA VAL A 181 7.14 11.02 -10.27
C VAL A 181 7.06 10.22 -11.56
N ALA A 182 6.00 10.44 -12.36
CA ALA A 182 5.75 9.71 -13.60
C ALA A 182 6.85 9.95 -14.64
N GLU A 183 7.27 11.21 -14.86
CA GLU A 183 8.38 11.56 -15.79
C GLU A 183 9.65 10.73 -15.51
N ARG A 184 9.94 10.46 -14.23
CA ARG A 184 11.16 9.76 -13.80
C ARG A 184 11.03 8.25 -13.81
N LEU A 185 9.80 7.73 -13.77
CA LEU A 185 9.52 6.29 -13.73
C LEU A 185 8.80 5.77 -14.97
N LEU A 186 8.54 6.63 -15.97
CA LEU A 186 7.81 6.26 -17.19
C LEU A 186 8.50 5.13 -17.97
N HIS A 187 9.84 5.11 -17.96
CA HIS A 187 10.66 4.11 -18.65
C HIS A 187 11.11 2.96 -17.74
N HIS A 188 10.44 2.77 -16.60
CA HIS A 188 10.75 1.64 -15.72
C HIS A 188 10.53 0.31 -16.45
N SER A 189 11.45 -0.66 -16.28
CA SER A 189 11.44 -1.92 -17.05
C SER A 189 10.29 -2.87 -16.69
N HIS A 190 9.63 -2.68 -15.55
CA HIS A 190 8.63 -3.62 -15.04
C HIS A 190 7.20 -3.20 -15.37
N ASP A 191 6.40 -4.10 -15.99
CA ASP A 191 5.00 -3.91 -16.38
C ASP A 191 4.07 -3.39 -15.25
N LEU A 192 4.26 -3.87 -14.02
CA LEU A 192 3.49 -3.38 -12.87
C LEU A 192 3.68 -1.89 -12.58
N MET A 193 4.81 -1.29 -13.00
CA MET A 193 5.03 0.16 -12.88
C MET A 193 4.25 0.91 -13.95
N HIS A 194 4.28 0.46 -15.19
CA HIS A 194 3.47 1.06 -16.27
C HIS A 194 1.97 1.02 -15.93
N LYS A 195 1.50 -0.09 -15.36
CA LYS A 195 0.12 -0.21 -14.87
C LYS A 195 -0.20 0.77 -13.75
N ALA A 196 0.72 0.97 -12.80
CA ALA A 196 0.53 1.92 -11.71
C ALA A 196 0.47 3.37 -12.22
N ILE A 197 1.44 3.77 -13.05
CA ILE A 197 1.50 5.11 -13.65
C ILE A 197 0.25 5.36 -14.51
N GLY A 198 -0.11 4.42 -15.39
CA GLY A 198 -1.29 4.53 -16.22
C GLY A 198 -2.59 4.63 -15.41
N TRP A 199 -2.69 3.92 -14.29
CA TRP A 199 -3.83 4.07 -13.38
C TRP A 199 -3.87 5.47 -12.78
N MET A 200 -2.76 5.99 -12.26
CA MET A 200 -2.71 7.34 -11.68
C MET A 200 -3.00 8.44 -12.72
N LEU A 201 -2.46 8.33 -13.93
CA LEU A 201 -2.79 9.24 -15.06
C LEU A 201 -4.28 9.20 -15.41
N ARG A 202 -4.90 8.02 -15.43
CA ARG A 202 -6.35 7.90 -15.60
C ARG A 202 -7.13 8.61 -14.49
N GLU A 203 -6.67 8.54 -13.24
CA GLU A 203 -7.32 9.27 -12.13
C GLU A 203 -7.16 10.79 -12.28
N VAL A 204 -6.03 11.27 -12.85
CA VAL A 204 -5.87 12.70 -13.24
C VAL A 204 -6.90 13.08 -14.29
N GLY A 205 -7.04 12.30 -15.37
CA GLY A 205 -8.04 12.57 -16.40
C GLY A 205 -9.47 12.69 -15.86
N LYS A 206 -9.83 11.84 -14.89
CA LYS A 206 -11.14 11.87 -14.23
C LYS A 206 -11.32 13.09 -13.31
N LYS A 207 -10.26 13.53 -12.63
CA LYS A 207 -10.35 14.55 -11.58
C LYS A 207 -10.02 15.95 -12.07
N SER A 208 -8.95 16.11 -12.86
CA SER A 208 -8.45 17.41 -13.37
C SER A 208 -8.86 17.67 -14.82
N GLY A 209 -9.45 16.68 -15.49
CA GLY A 209 -9.97 16.78 -16.85
C GLY A 209 -9.05 16.17 -17.92
N GLU A 210 -9.67 15.84 -19.06
CA GLU A 210 -9.00 15.19 -20.19
C GLU A 210 -7.88 16.06 -20.77
N LYS A 211 -8.06 17.37 -20.83
CA LYS A 211 -7.05 18.30 -21.35
C LYS A 211 -5.72 18.16 -20.59
N THR A 212 -5.76 18.21 -19.26
CA THR A 212 -4.58 18.07 -18.39
C THR A 212 -3.87 16.74 -18.59
N LEU A 213 -4.64 15.66 -18.77
CA LEU A 213 -4.08 14.34 -19.10
C LEU A 213 -3.40 14.34 -20.47
N MET A 214 -4.06 14.88 -21.51
CA MET A 214 -3.53 14.90 -22.88
C MET A 214 -2.26 15.74 -22.99
N GLU A 215 -2.19 16.89 -22.33
CA GLU A 215 -0.99 17.72 -22.28
C GLU A 215 0.22 16.94 -21.75
N PHE A 216 0.03 16.12 -20.70
CA PHE A 216 1.11 15.25 -20.19
C PHE A 216 1.47 14.15 -21.19
N LEU A 217 0.48 13.48 -21.79
CA LEU A 217 0.71 12.38 -22.73
C LEU A 217 1.44 12.87 -23.98
N ASP A 218 1.01 13.98 -24.57
CA ASP A 218 1.63 14.58 -25.79
C ASP A 218 3.09 14.99 -25.56
N ALA A 219 3.42 15.40 -24.32
CA ALA A 219 4.79 15.78 -23.97
C ALA A 219 5.73 14.57 -23.77
N HIS A 220 5.21 13.39 -23.39
CA HIS A 220 6.03 12.28 -22.89
C HIS A 220 5.85 10.95 -23.63
N ILE A 221 4.77 10.78 -24.41
CA ILE A 221 4.45 9.54 -25.13
C ILE A 221 4.38 9.86 -26.61
N ARG A 222 5.47 9.57 -27.31
CA ARG A 222 5.57 9.65 -28.78
C ARG A 222 5.67 8.25 -29.35
#